data_2c8761f444b733f9c85c008f9b6dc4df
#
_entry.id   2c8761f444b733f9c85c008f9b6dc4df
#
_cell.length_a   1.000
_cell.length_b   1.000
_cell.length_c   1.000
_cell.angle_alpha   90.00
_cell.angle_beta   90.00
_cell.angle_gamma   90.00
#
_symmetry.space_group_name_H-M   'P 1'
#
loop_
_entity.id
_entity.type
_entity.pdbx_description
1 polymer ?
#
loop_
_entity_poly.entity_id
_entity_poly.type
_entity_poly.pdbx_seq_one_letter_code
_entity_poly.pdbx_strand_id
1 'polypeptide(L)'
;MQPEYKITVFTPTYNRAYIIETLYRSLQRQSFTDFEWLVVDDGSSDETESLFTGWMQEDNPFPIRYYRQENGGKCRAINTGLGLAKGELFFNVDSDDYLTDDALEKIVRWEAELPKDQPYCAVAGNLGTAPDVTPNNSFDGGYFDGNAFDRYGAVEGERAFAFYTDIHRQYLYPDCPGEKFMTEAVTWNRMAHDGYKIRFYNDIIWIYEYKPDGLTRAGYRLFLENPQGAGIFFREKAKFLGYSPWETGKLWYGFATDAMDRCTDAQIAEYIDMPRWLEAPMRWLHKLVQVIKNKR
;
A
#
# COMPACT_ATOMS: atom_id res chain seq x y z
N MET A 1 -7.62 19.34 -11.97
CA MET A 1 -9.04 19.28 -12.42
C MET A 1 -9.91 19.43 -11.20
N GLN A 2 -11.10 20.03 -11.30
CA GLN A 2 -12.04 19.97 -10.17
C GLN A 2 -12.52 18.51 -10.03
N PRO A 3 -12.57 17.96 -8.80
CA PRO A 3 -13.07 16.61 -8.58
C PRO A 3 -14.55 16.50 -8.97
N GLU A 4 -14.95 15.36 -9.55
CA GLU A 4 -16.35 15.07 -9.88
C GLU A 4 -17.08 14.43 -8.69
N TYR A 5 -16.33 13.79 -7.78
CA TYR A 5 -16.84 13.10 -6.59
C TYR A 5 -16.01 13.48 -5.36
N LYS A 6 -16.57 13.31 -4.18
CA LYS A 6 -15.80 13.47 -2.93
C LYS A 6 -14.78 12.35 -2.76
N ILE A 7 -15.13 11.10 -3.09
CA ILE A 7 -14.23 9.94 -2.94
C ILE A 7 -14.18 9.13 -4.24
N THR A 8 -13.00 8.73 -4.67
CA THR A 8 -12.79 7.54 -5.49
C THR A 8 -12.49 6.39 -4.55
N VAL A 9 -13.43 5.44 -4.38
CA VAL A 9 -13.12 4.12 -3.85
C VAL A 9 -12.42 3.37 -4.97
N PHE A 10 -11.16 3.04 -4.78
CA PHE A 10 -10.32 2.37 -5.77
C PHE A 10 -10.07 0.92 -5.35
N THR A 11 -10.18 -0.01 -6.28
CA THR A 11 -9.90 -1.43 -6.03
C THR A 11 -9.01 -1.99 -7.13
N PRO A 12 -7.75 -2.37 -6.82
CA PRO A 12 -6.95 -3.23 -7.70
C PRO A 12 -7.46 -4.66 -7.55
N THR A 13 -7.67 -5.36 -8.68
CA THR A 13 -8.14 -6.74 -8.65
C THR A 13 -7.36 -7.64 -9.63
N TYR A 14 -7.19 -8.90 -9.27
CA TYR A 14 -6.62 -9.93 -10.13
C TYR A 14 -7.13 -11.31 -9.72
N ASN A 15 -7.96 -11.94 -10.58
CA ASN A 15 -8.56 -13.26 -10.34
C ASN A 15 -9.33 -13.33 -9.01
N ARG A 16 -10.25 -12.39 -8.76
CA ARG A 16 -11.04 -12.26 -7.52
C ARG A 16 -12.55 -12.40 -7.71
N ALA A 17 -13.00 -12.95 -8.86
CA ALA A 17 -14.42 -13.13 -9.14
C ALA A 17 -15.17 -13.87 -8.01
N TYR A 18 -14.49 -14.79 -7.33
CA TYR A 18 -15.07 -15.62 -6.27
C TYR A 18 -15.37 -14.88 -4.95
N ILE A 19 -14.83 -13.66 -4.75
CA ILE A 19 -14.93 -12.96 -3.46
C ILE A 19 -15.29 -11.48 -3.56
N ILE A 20 -15.00 -10.79 -4.65
CA ILE A 20 -15.13 -9.33 -4.80
C ILE A 20 -16.58 -8.84 -4.62
N GLU A 21 -17.57 -9.72 -4.72
CA GLU A 21 -18.97 -9.40 -4.45
C GLU A 21 -19.18 -8.90 -3.01
N THR A 22 -18.40 -9.38 -2.04
CA THR A 22 -18.49 -8.95 -0.64
C THR A 22 -18.20 -7.45 -0.53
N LEU A 23 -17.15 -6.96 -1.22
CA LEU A 23 -16.86 -5.53 -1.31
C LEU A 23 -17.99 -4.77 -2.01
N TYR A 24 -18.45 -5.23 -3.18
CA TYR A 24 -19.56 -4.60 -3.90
C TYR A 24 -20.79 -4.39 -3.01
N ARG A 25 -21.22 -5.43 -2.28
CA ARG A 25 -22.38 -5.35 -1.37
C ARG A 25 -22.13 -4.38 -0.21
N SER A 26 -20.90 -4.24 0.28
CA SER A 26 -20.57 -3.27 1.32
C SER A 26 -20.62 -1.82 0.80
N LEU A 27 -20.26 -1.59 -0.45
CA LEU A 27 -20.37 -0.29 -1.10
C LEU A 27 -21.84 0.12 -1.33
N GLN A 28 -22.70 -0.83 -1.68
CA GLN A 28 -24.14 -0.59 -1.83
C GLN A 28 -24.83 -0.17 -0.51
N ARG A 29 -24.25 -0.52 0.64
CA ARG A 29 -24.78 -0.16 1.98
C ARG A 29 -24.20 1.10 2.57
N GLN A 30 -23.27 1.78 1.88
CA GLN A 30 -22.67 3.01 2.41
C GLN A 30 -23.71 4.09 2.65
N SER A 31 -23.63 4.75 3.82
CA SER A 31 -24.47 5.90 4.17
C SER A 31 -24.14 7.16 3.37
N PHE A 32 -22.91 7.28 2.86
CA PHE A 32 -22.44 8.36 2.02
C PHE A 32 -22.39 7.92 0.56
N THR A 33 -22.94 8.73 -0.38
CA THR A 33 -23.15 8.34 -1.78
C THR A 33 -22.41 9.17 -2.82
N ASP A 34 -21.73 10.27 -2.42
CA ASP A 34 -20.93 11.07 -3.35
C ASP A 34 -19.54 10.45 -3.56
N PHE A 35 -19.53 9.26 -4.19
CA PHE A 35 -18.31 8.56 -4.56
C PHE A 35 -18.48 7.79 -5.87
N GLU A 36 -17.36 7.49 -6.53
CA GLU A 36 -17.27 6.49 -7.60
C GLU A 36 -16.55 5.23 -7.10
N TRP A 37 -16.90 4.07 -7.65
CA TRP A 37 -16.09 2.85 -7.51
C TRP A 37 -15.27 2.64 -8.76
N LEU A 38 -13.96 2.88 -8.68
CA LEU A 38 -13.00 2.66 -9.76
C LEU A 38 -12.26 1.35 -9.53
N VAL A 39 -12.37 0.44 -10.48
CA VAL A 39 -11.69 -0.86 -10.43
C VAL A 39 -10.66 -0.95 -11.55
N VAL A 40 -9.44 -1.30 -11.19
CA VAL A 40 -8.39 -1.66 -12.16
C VAL A 40 -8.13 -3.16 -12.05
N ASP A 41 -8.55 -3.89 -13.08
CA ASP A 41 -8.27 -5.31 -13.24
C ASP A 41 -6.89 -5.49 -13.86
N ASP A 42 -6.00 -6.07 -13.09
CA ASP A 42 -4.61 -6.32 -13.48
C ASP A 42 -4.46 -7.60 -14.32
N GLY A 43 -5.35 -7.78 -15.30
CA GLY A 43 -5.29 -8.84 -16.30
C GLY A 43 -5.88 -10.18 -15.84
N SER A 44 -7.01 -10.18 -15.15
CA SER A 44 -7.72 -11.39 -14.72
C SER A 44 -8.05 -12.31 -15.89
N SER A 45 -8.06 -13.62 -15.61
CA SER A 45 -8.43 -14.67 -16.53
C SER A 45 -9.68 -15.46 -16.08
N ASP A 46 -10.23 -15.09 -14.93
CA ASP A 46 -11.48 -15.63 -14.37
C ASP A 46 -12.70 -14.77 -14.80
N GLU A 47 -13.85 -14.96 -14.16
CA GLU A 47 -15.10 -14.28 -14.46
C GLU A 47 -15.16 -12.80 -13.97
N THR A 48 -14.05 -12.21 -13.51
CA THR A 48 -14.02 -10.84 -12.97
C THR A 48 -14.63 -9.82 -13.93
N GLU A 49 -14.24 -9.82 -15.20
CA GLU A 49 -14.75 -8.88 -16.21
C GLU A 49 -16.26 -9.04 -16.45
N SER A 50 -16.77 -10.28 -16.48
CA SER A 50 -18.19 -10.53 -16.68
C SER A 50 -19.03 -10.06 -15.50
N LEU A 51 -18.56 -10.22 -14.24
CA LEU A 51 -19.22 -9.69 -13.06
C LEU A 51 -19.38 -8.16 -13.15
N PHE A 52 -18.29 -7.44 -13.44
CA PHE A 52 -18.34 -5.98 -13.55
C PHE A 52 -19.23 -5.51 -14.69
N THR A 53 -19.23 -6.22 -15.83
CA THR A 53 -20.14 -5.94 -16.95
C THR A 53 -21.61 -6.04 -16.50
N GLY A 54 -21.96 -7.03 -15.68
CA GLY A 54 -23.29 -7.16 -15.08
C GLY A 54 -23.62 -6.02 -14.12
N TRP A 55 -22.74 -5.78 -13.12
CA TRP A 55 -22.97 -4.75 -12.10
C TRP A 55 -23.08 -3.33 -12.66
N MET A 56 -22.33 -2.99 -13.71
CA MET A 56 -22.44 -1.69 -14.38
C MET A 56 -23.80 -1.46 -15.06
N GLN A 57 -24.61 -2.52 -15.28
CA GLN A 57 -25.96 -2.43 -15.85
C GLN A 57 -27.05 -2.38 -14.76
N GLU A 58 -26.70 -2.63 -13.50
CA GLU A 58 -27.61 -2.52 -12.38
C GLU A 58 -27.88 -1.06 -12.00
N ASP A 59 -29.00 -0.80 -11.33
CA ASP A 59 -29.32 0.51 -10.73
C ASP A 59 -28.52 0.67 -9.43
N ASN A 60 -27.31 1.22 -9.55
CA ASN A 60 -26.40 1.42 -8.42
C ASN A 60 -26.53 2.84 -7.86
N PRO A 61 -26.40 3.02 -6.52
CA PRO A 61 -26.39 4.35 -5.90
C PRO A 61 -25.11 5.16 -6.19
N PHE A 62 -24.13 4.58 -6.87
CA PHE A 62 -22.86 5.18 -7.26
C PHE A 62 -22.40 4.63 -8.63
N PRO A 63 -21.62 5.40 -9.41
CA PRO A 63 -21.07 4.91 -10.67
C PRO A 63 -19.95 3.89 -10.44
N ILE A 64 -19.96 2.83 -11.25
CA ILE A 64 -18.89 1.84 -11.33
C ILE A 64 -18.11 2.09 -12.61
N ARG A 65 -16.79 2.18 -12.49
CA ARG A 65 -15.85 2.29 -13.60
C ARG A 65 -14.86 1.14 -13.55
N TYR A 66 -14.84 0.33 -14.60
CA TYR A 66 -13.96 -0.82 -14.73
C TYR A 66 -12.92 -0.56 -15.84
N TYR A 67 -11.66 -0.76 -15.53
CA TYR A 67 -10.55 -0.64 -16.46
C TYR A 67 -9.66 -1.88 -16.36
N ARG A 68 -9.33 -2.51 -17.48
CA ARG A 68 -8.46 -3.68 -17.54
C ARG A 68 -7.10 -3.32 -18.12
N GLN A 69 -6.04 -3.79 -17.48
CA GLN A 69 -4.66 -3.63 -17.95
C GLN A 69 -3.95 -4.98 -18.09
N GLU A 70 -2.76 -4.97 -18.69
CA GLU A 70 -1.85 -6.12 -18.66
C GLU A 70 -1.31 -6.32 -17.24
N ASN A 71 -1.19 -7.58 -16.79
CA ASN A 71 -0.78 -7.90 -15.42
C ASN A 71 0.61 -7.37 -15.09
N GLY A 72 0.64 -6.34 -14.25
CA GLY A 72 1.83 -5.62 -13.82
C GLY A 72 2.04 -5.56 -12.30
N GLY A 73 1.09 -6.08 -11.53
CA GLY A 73 1.09 -6.05 -10.06
C GLY A 73 0.34 -4.86 -9.45
N LYS A 74 0.01 -4.98 -8.16
CA LYS A 74 -0.85 -4.06 -7.41
C LYS A 74 -0.41 -2.59 -7.54
N CYS A 75 0.89 -2.30 -7.43
CA CYS A 75 1.39 -0.92 -7.48
C CYS A 75 1.22 -0.24 -8.84
N ARG A 76 1.35 -1.01 -9.96
CA ARG A 76 1.04 -0.47 -11.29
C ARG A 76 -0.47 -0.24 -11.45
N ALA A 77 -1.30 -1.13 -10.92
CA ALA A 77 -2.75 -0.92 -10.91
C ALA A 77 -3.13 0.33 -10.10
N ILE A 78 -2.47 0.60 -8.95
CA ILE A 78 -2.68 1.83 -8.17
C ILE A 78 -2.26 3.07 -8.99
N ASN A 79 -1.11 3.05 -9.66
CA ASN A 79 -0.69 4.17 -10.52
C ASN A 79 -1.72 4.46 -11.64
N THR A 80 -2.24 3.41 -12.28
CA THR A 80 -3.31 3.53 -13.28
C THR A 80 -4.57 4.11 -12.65
N GLY A 81 -4.97 3.60 -11.47
CA GLY A 81 -6.12 4.11 -10.73
C GLY A 81 -5.99 5.58 -10.35
N LEU A 82 -4.83 6.02 -9.87
CA LEU A 82 -4.55 7.42 -9.57
C LEU A 82 -4.68 8.32 -10.83
N GLY A 83 -4.24 7.83 -11.99
CA GLY A 83 -4.42 8.55 -13.26
C GLY A 83 -5.88 8.68 -13.69
N LEU A 84 -6.72 7.70 -13.35
CA LEU A 84 -8.13 7.63 -13.75
C LEU A 84 -9.10 8.20 -12.70
N ALA A 85 -8.69 8.31 -11.44
CA ALA A 85 -9.53 8.74 -10.32
C ALA A 85 -10.12 10.14 -10.55
N LYS A 86 -11.37 10.32 -10.14
CA LYS A 86 -12.12 11.59 -10.27
C LYS A 86 -12.53 12.18 -8.91
N GLY A 87 -12.33 11.44 -7.82
CA GLY A 87 -12.61 11.88 -6.47
C GLY A 87 -11.53 12.81 -5.92
N GLU A 88 -11.91 13.68 -5.00
CA GLU A 88 -10.99 14.50 -4.21
C GLU A 88 -10.09 13.64 -3.34
N LEU A 89 -10.66 12.59 -2.74
CA LEU A 89 -9.97 11.59 -1.96
C LEU A 89 -9.85 10.29 -2.75
N PHE A 90 -8.71 9.62 -2.63
CA PHE A 90 -8.42 8.31 -3.18
C PHE A 90 -8.32 7.29 -2.04
N PHE A 91 -9.29 6.40 -1.96
CA PHE A 91 -9.40 5.38 -0.93
C PHE A 91 -9.18 4.00 -1.55
N ASN A 92 -7.96 3.46 -1.41
CA ASN A 92 -7.62 2.13 -1.91
C ASN A 92 -8.17 1.05 -1.00
N VAL A 93 -9.04 0.18 -1.53
CA VAL A 93 -9.67 -0.95 -0.82
C VAL A 93 -9.37 -2.25 -1.56
N ASP A 94 -8.84 -3.24 -0.86
CA ASP A 94 -8.49 -4.54 -1.44
C ASP A 94 -9.74 -5.35 -1.83
N SER A 95 -9.63 -6.11 -2.90
CA SER A 95 -10.76 -6.82 -3.53
C SER A 95 -11.31 -7.99 -2.74
N ASP A 96 -10.63 -8.43 -1.69
CA ASP A 96 -10.99 -9.54 -0.80
C ASP A 96 -11.49 -9.09 0.59
N ASP A 97 -11.66 -7.78 0.78
CA ASP A 97 -12.08 -7.13 2.01
C ASP A 97 -13.42 -6.39 1.83
N TYR A 98 -13.93 -5.77 2.89
CA TYR A 98 -15.16 -4.97 2.83
C TYR A 98 -15.18 -3.84 3.87
N LEU A 99 -16.06 -2.86 3.67
CA LEU A 99 -16.18 -1.68 4.49
C LEU A 99 -17.34 -1.80 5.50
N THR A 100 -17.22 -1.10 6.65
CA THR A 100 -18.38 -0.83 7.51
C THR A 100 -19.35 0.09 6.79
N ASP A 101 -20.65 0.04 7.12
CA ASP A 101 -21.69 0.75 6.38
C ASP A 101 -21.56 2.30 6.46
N ASP A 102 -20.80 2.82 7.44
CA ASP A 102 -20.54 4.24 7.69
C ASP A 102 -19.09 4.68 7.35
N ALA A 103 -18.31 3.82 6.69
CA ALA A 103 -16.89 4.05 6.44
C ALA A 103 -16.63 5.34 5.65
N LEU A 104 -17.34 5.54 4.54
CA LEU A 104 -17.13 6.72 3.69
C LEU A 104 -17.61 8.01 4.36
N GLU A 105 -18.68 7.98 5.12
CA GLU A 105 -19.16 9.10 5.93
C GLU A 105 -18.13 9.52 6.98
N LYS A 106 -17.52 8.54 7.67
CA LYS A 106 -16.43 8.79 8.62
C LYS A 106 -15.23 9.46 7.95
N ILE A 107 -14.78 8.96 6.80
CA ILE A 107 -13.67 9.53 6.03
C ILE A 107 -13.93 11.01 5.70
N VAL A 108 -15.13 11.33 5.19
CA VAL A 108 -15.50 12.71 4.82
C VAL A 108 -15.56 13.62 6.05
N ARG A 109 -16.13 13.15 7.15
CA ARG A 109 -16.15 13.89 8.41
C ARG A 109 -14.74 14.17 8.92
N TRP A 110 -13.86 13.18 8.95
CA TRP A 110 -12.47 13.32 9.40
C TRP A 110 -11.68 14.29 8.54
N GLU A 111 -11.87 14.22 7.22
CA GLU A 111 -11.22 15.16 6.30
C GLU A 111 -11.68 16.60 6.56
N ALA A 112 -12.98 16.83 6.80
CA ALA A 112 -13.53 18.14 7.10
C ALA A 112 -13.00 18.76 8.42
N GLU A 113 -12.56 17.92 9.36
CA GLU A 113 -11.96 18.34 10.65
C GLU A 113 -10.47 18.68 10.55
N LEU A 114 -9.82 18.45 9.39
CA LEU A 114 -8.39 18.73 9.24
C LEU A 114 -8.12 20.25 9.24
N PRO A 115 -7.10 20.71 9.99
CA PRO A 115 -6.61 22.08 9.90
C PRO A 115 -6.16 22.42 8.48
N LYS A 116 -6.73 23.48 7.90
CA LYS A 116 -6.48 23.86 6.50
C LYS A 116 -5.11 24.53 6.29
N ASP A 117 -4.46 24.95 7.35
CA ASP A 117 -3.13 25.61 7.37
C ASP A 117 -1.98 24.60 7.57
N GLN A 118 -2.27 23.30 7.60
CA GLN A 118 -1.27 22.24 7.78
C GLN A 118 -1.26 21.27 6.60
N PRO A 119 -0.08 20.68 6.27
CA PRO A 119 0.10 19.85 5.10
C PRO A 119 -0.38 18.40 5.32
N TYR A 120 -1.68 18.21 5.52
CA TYR A 120 -2.23 16.85 5.57
C TYR A 120 -2.34 16.26 4.17
N CYS A 121 -1.91 15.01 4.00
CA CYS A 121 -2.08 14.24 2.77
C CYS A 121 -3.19 13.19 2.87
N ALA A 122 -3.60 12.79 4.08
CA ALA A 122 -4.59 11.73 4.27
C ALA A 122 -5.27 11.81 5.63
N VAL A 123 -6.41 11.15 5.72
CA VAL A 123 -6.99 10.60 6.96
C VAL A 123 -6.90 9.08 6.93
N ALA A 124 -6.83 8.44 8.10
CA ALA A 124 -6.71 6.99 8.18
C ALA A 124 -7.53 6.43 9.33
N GLY A 125 -8.29 5.38 9.06
CA GLY A 125 -9.01 4.58 10.06
C GLY A 125 -8.31 3.26 10.36
N ASN A 126 -8.90 2.47 11.27
CA ASN A 126 -8.46 1.12 11.57
C ASN A 126 -9.00 0.09 10.59
N LEU A 127 -8.22 -0.99 10.43
CA LEU A 127 -8.71 -2.27 9.96
C LEU A 127 -9.10 -3.14 11.15
N GLY A 128 -10.10 -4.00 10.96
CA GLY A 128 -10.54 -4.97 11.94
C GLY A 128 -10.84 -6.33 11.32
N THR A 129 -10.98 -7.35 12.16
CA THR A 129 -11.51 -8.66 11.78
C THR A 129 -13.03 -8.74 12.00
N ALA A 130 -13.58 -7.75 12.69
CA ALA A 130 -15.00 -7.48 12.90
C ALA A 130 -15.18 -5.97 13.16
N PRO A 131 -16.41 -5.42 13.10
CA PRO A 131 -16.65 -3.98 13.30
C PRO A 131 -16.17 -3.41 14.64
N ASP A 132 -15.96 -4.26 15.63
CA ASP A 132 -15.53 -3.90 16.99
C ASP A 132 -14.23 -4.60 17.43
N VAL A 133 -13.57 -5.34 16.53
CA VAL A 133 -12.35 -6.12 16.82
C VAL A 133 -11.22 -5.73 15.90
N THR A 134 -10.17 -5.12 16.45
CA THR A 134 -8.94 -4.79 15.73
C THR A 134 -7.71 -5.30 16.47
N PRO A 135 -6.68 -5.83 15.77
CA PRO A 135 -5.37 -6.12 16.37
C PRO A 135 -4.49 -4.89 16.50
N ASN A 136 -4.91 -3.76 15.93
CA ASN A 136 -4.13 -2.53 15.90
C ASN A 136 -4.20 -1.80 17.25
N ASN A 137 -3.18 -0.99 17.56
CA ASN A 137 -3.21 -0.14 18.74
C ASN A 137 -4.23 0.99 18.62
N SER A 138 -4.68 1.48 19.79
CA SER A 138 -5.53 2.67 19.92
C SER A 138 -4.74 3.80 20.55
N PHE A 139 -5.18 5.04 20.30
CA PHE A 139 -4.62 6.26 20.90
C PHE A 139 -5.61 6.90 21.86
N ASP A 140 -5.10 7.63 22.84
CA ASP A 140 -5.91 8.49 23.69
C ASP A 140 -6.42 9.70 22.88
N GLY A 141 -7.65 10.17 23.17
CA GLY A 141 -8.20 11.40 22.58
C GLY A 141 -8.85 11.24 21.20
N GLY A 142 -9.09 10.02 20.72
CA GLY A 142 -9.89 9.76 19.51
C GLY A 142 -9.11 9.83 18.18
N TYR A 143 -8.02 10.60 18.08
CA TYR A 143 -7.14 10.62 16.92
C TYR A 143 -5.68 10.87 17.29
N PHE A 144 -4.79 10.60 16.34
CA PHE A 144 -3.35 10.89 16.41
C PHE A 144 -2.89 11.59 15.13
N ASP A 145 -2.21 12.73 15.26
CA ASP A 145 -1.59 13.43 14.14
C ASP A 145 -0.13 13.05 14.02
N GLY A 146 0.25 12.46 12.89
CA GLY A 146 1.60 11.99 12.64
C GLY A 146 1.90 11.89 11.15
N ASN A 147 2.79 10.99 10.79
CA ASN A 147 3.13 10.67 9.41
C ASN A 147 3.44 9.18 9.25
N ALA A 148 3.87 8.75 8.05
CA ALA A 148 4.14 7.33 7.80
C ALA A 148 5.32 6.76 8.62
N PHE A 149 6.23 7.60 9.14
CA PHE A 149 7.34 7.12 9.98
C PHE A 149 6.89 6.76 11.40
N ASP A 150 5.80 7.37 11.89
CA ASP A 150 5.22 7.06 13.21
C ASP A 150 4.67 5.63 13.28
N ARG A 151 4.44 4.96 12.12
CA ARG A 151 4.10 3.54 12.05
C ARG A 151 5.19 2.61 12.61
N TYR A 152 6.37 3.11 12.79
CA TYR A 152 7.48 2.35 13.38
C TYR A 152 7.57 2.49 14.92
N GLY A 153 6.52 2.98 15.56
CA GLY A 153 6.46 3.16 17.00
C GLY A 153 5.09 3.53 17.55
N ALA A 154 4.55 4.70 17.18
CA ALA A 154 3.30 5.21 17.77
C ALA A 154 2.03 4.61 17.13
N VAL A 155 2.08 4.22 15.85
CA VAL A 155 0.94 3.69 15.09
C VAL A 155 1.26 2.29 14.61
N GLU A 156 0.81 1.28 15.35
CA GLU A 156 1.05 -0.12 15.01
C GLU A 156 -0.10 -0.70 14.18
N GLY A 157 0.24 -1.71 13.35
CA GLY A 157 -0.71 -2.44 12.53
C GLY A 157 -1.04 -1.76 11.19
N GLU A 158 -2.02 -2.32 10.50
CA GLU A 158 -2.47 -1.83 9.20
C GLU A 158 -3.54 -0.77 9.35
N ARG A 159 -3.55 0.23 8.45
CA ARG A 159 -4.50 1.35 8.47
C ARG A 159 -5.13 1.53 7.10
N ALA A 160 -6.39 1.95 7.10
CA ALA A 160 -7.17 2.29 5.93
C ALA A 160 -6.95 3.77 5.58
N PHE A 161 -6.18 4.04 4.54
CA PHE A 161 -5.78 5.40 4.15
C PHE A 161 -6.67 5.97 3.05
N ALA A 162 -7.25 7.14 3.27
CA ALA A 162 -7.87 7.97 2.24
C ALA A 162 -6.98 9.20 1.99
N PHE A 163 -6.22 9.17 0.90
CA PHE A 163 -5.30 10.23 0.51
C PHE A 163 -6.00 11.30 -0.34
N TYR A 164 -5.57 12.56 -0.25
CA TYR A 164 -5.89 13.53 -1.28
C TYR A 164 -5.33 13.07 -2.62
N THR A 165 -6.20 12.91 -3.61
CA THR A 165 -5.86 12.37 -4.94
C THR A 165 -4.74 13.14 -5.60
N ASP A 166 -4.79 14.48 -5.58
CA ASP A 166 -3.81 15.34 -6.24
C ASP A 166 -2.44 15.32 -5.55
N ILE A 167 -2.40 15.04 -4.23
CA ILE A 167 -1.14 14.82 -3.52
C ILE A 167 -0.60 13.43 -3.89
N HIS A 168 -1.41 12.38 -3.79
CA HIS A 168 -0.96 11.01 -4.08
C HIS A 168 -0.44 10.85 -5.52
N ARG A 169 -1.02 11.54 -6.50
CA ARG A 169 -0.55 11.58 -7.89
C ARG A 169 0.89 12.06 -8.07
N GLN A 170 1.42 12.84 -7.13
CA GLN A 170 2.80 13.33 -7.16
C GLN A 170 3.80 12.26 -6.69
N TYR A 171 3.32 11.18 -6.06
CA TYR A 171 4.10 10.12 -5.45
C TYR A 171 3.75 8.75 -6.05
N LEU A 172 3.91 8.60 -7.36
CA LEU A 172 3.67 7.32 -8.04
C LEU A 172 4.71 6.26 -7.62
N TYR A 173 4.28 5.02 -7.66
CA TYR A 173 5.18 3.88 -7.46
C TYR A 173 6.18 3.79 -8.61
N PRO A 174 7.49 3.65 -8.34
CA PRO A 174 8.49 3.41 -9.35
C PRO A 174 8.18 2.15 -10.18
N ASP A 175 8.45 2.22 -11.46
CA ASP A 175 8.41 1.02 -12.30
C ASP A 175 9.66 0.18 -12.11
N CYS A 176 9.47 -1.10 -11.76
CA CYS A 176 10.54 -2.08 -11.61
C CYS A 176 10.33 -3.15 -12.69
N PRO A 177 11.06 -3.09 -13.83
CA PRO A 177 10.89 -4.04 -14.92
C PRO A 177 11.07 -5.49 -14.47
N GLY A 178 10.10 -6.36 -14.82
CA GLY A 178 10.12 -7.77 -14.44
C GLY A 178 9.64 -8.10 -13.03
N GLU A 179 9.35 -7.10 -12.18
CA GLU A 179 8.80 -7.27 -10.84
C GLU A 179 7.34 -6.85 -10.77
N LYS A 180 6.57 -7.51 -9.89
CA LYS A 180 5.12 -7.27 -9.73
C LYS A 180 4.74 -6.83 -8.32
N PHE A 181 5.71 -6.70 -7.42
CA PHE A 181 5.48 -6.28 -6.04
C PHE A 181 6.41 -5.16 -5.63
N MET A 182 5.83 -4.18 -4.96
CA MET A 182 6.49 -3.17 -4.16
C MET A 182 5.61 -2.89 -2.93
N THR A 183 6.20 -2.57 -1.79
CA THR A 183 5.40 -2.17 -0.62
C THR A 183 4.83 -0.77 -0.82
N GLU A 184 3.57 -0.59 -0.46
CA GLU A 184 2.89 0.71 -0.53
C GLU A 184 3.58 1.78 0.34
N ALA A 185 4.32 1.36 1.36
CA ALA A 185 5.07 2.25 2.22
C ALA A 185 6.13 3.11 1.50
N VAL A 186 6.53 2.78 0.27
CA VAL A 186 7.45 3.61 -0.54
C VAL A 186 6.86 5.00 -0.75
N THR A 187 5.62 5.10 -1.23
CA THR A 187 4.97 6.39 -1.49
C THR A 187 4.65 7.13 -0.19
N TRP A 188 4.19 6.42 0.82
CA TRP A 188 3.88 7.02 2.13
C TRP A 188 5.12 7.60 2.82
N ASN A 189 6.25 6.89 2.76
CA ASN A 189 7.52 7.37 3.31
C ASN A 189 8.03 8.61 2.56
N ARG A 190 7.84 8.69 1.25
CA ARG A 190 8.19 9.88 0.45
C ARG A 190 7.35 11.09 0.86
N MET A 191 6.02 10.93 1.00
CA MET A 191 5.14 11.99 1.50
C MET A 191 5.56 12.46 2.89
N ALA A 192 5.87 11.51 3.80
CA ALA A 192 6.32 11.84 5.15
C ALA A 192 7.67 12.59 5.15
N HIS A 193 8.61 12.22 4.26
CA HIS A 193 9.88 12.91 4.09
C HIS A 193 9.70 14.35 3.64
N ASP A 194 8.72 14.60 2.77
CA ASP A 194 8.39 15.93 2.27
C ASP A 194 7.52 16.76 3.24
N GLY A 195 7.28 16.22 4.45
CA GLY A 195 6.63 16.92 5.56
C GLY A 195 5.11 16.78 5.63
N TYR A 196 4.51 15.92 4.80
CA TYR A 196 3.08 15.65 4.88
C TYR A 196 2.70 14.88 6.13
N LYS A 197 1.50 15.19 6.65
CA LYS A 197 0.89 14.58 7.83
C LYS A 197 -0.30 13.71 7.45
N ILE A 198 -0.61 12.79 8.34
CA ILE A 198 -1.78 11.93 8.31
C ILE A 198 -2.47 12.03 9.66
N ARG A 199 -3.79 12.18 9.68
CA ARG A 199 -4.57 12.03 10.90
C ARG A 199 -5.12 10.64 10.98
N PHE A 200 -4.75 9.92 12.04
CA PHE A 200 -5.16 8.55 12.32
C PHE A 200 -6.30 8.53 13.33
N TYR A 201 -7.32 7.73 13.06
CA TYR A 201 -8.48 7.52 13.93
C TYR A 201 -8.54 6.10 14.45
N ASN A 202 -9.19 5.90 15.59
CA ASN A 202 -9.36 4.58 16.20
C ASN A 202 -10.52 3.77 15.61
N ASP A 203 -11.44 4.43 14.90
CA ASP A 203 -12.61 3.76 14.33
C ASP A 203 -12.22 2.72 13.29
N ILE A 204 -12.83 1.55 13.39
CA ILE A 204 -12.73 0.51 12.37
C ILE A 204 -13.66 0.89 11.23
N ILE A 205 -13.12 0.98 10.02
CA ILE A 205 -13.86 1.30 8.79
C ILE A 205 -13.71 0.24 7.71
N TRP A 206 -12.78 -0.69 7.88
CA TRP A 206 -12.44 -1.71 6.91
C TRP A 206 -12.29 -3.05 7.63
N ILE A 207 -12.96 -4.09 7.12
CA ILE A 207 -12.93 -5.45 7.66
C ILE A 207 -12.17 -6.35 6.69
N TYR A 208 -11.20 -7.08 7.21
CA TYR A 208 -10.42 -8.04 6.45
C TYR A 208 -10.53 -9.45 7.02
N GLU A 209 -10.32 -10.41 6.15
CA GLU A 209 -10.16 -11.81 6.52
C GLU A 209 -8.89 -12.38 5.91
N TYR A 210 -8.09 -13.10 6.70
CA TYR A 210 -6.91 -13.76 6.16
C TYR A 210 -7.30 -14.85 5.15
N LYS A 211 -6.93 -14.65 3.89
CA LYS A 211 -7.15 -15.62 2.82
C LYS A 211 -5.90 -16.46 2.57
N PRO A 212 -6.03 -17.75 2.18
CA PRO A 212 -4.89 -18.63 1.90
C PRO A 212 -3.99 -18.12 0.76
N ASP A 213 -4.55 -17.38 -0.19
CA ASP A 213 -3.92 -16.82 -1.40
C ASP A 213 -3.63 -15.31 -1.31
N GLY A 214 -3.82 -14.70 -0.12
CA GLY A 214 -3.53 -13.29 0.13
C GLY A 214 -2.02 -12.97 0.13
N LEU A 215 -1.66 -11.76 -0.31
CA LEU A 215 -0.27 -11.26 -0.34
C LEU A 215 0.37 -11.23 1.06
N THR A 216 -0.39 -10.93 2.09
CA THR A 216 0.08 -10.89 3.49
C THR A 216 0.72 -12.21 3.92
N ARG A 217 0.21 -13.35 3.43
CA ARG A 217 0.78 -14.67 3.75
C ARG A 217 2.15 -14.91 3.11
N ALA A 218 2.43 -14.29 1.97
CA ALA A 218 3.74 -14.39 1.33
C ALA A 218 4.83 -13.64 2.13
N GLY A 219 4.44 -12.62 2.93
CA GLY A 219 5.29 -11.93 3.89
C GLY A 219 6.62 -11.47 3.27
N TYR A 220 7.74 -11.73 3.99
CA TYR A 220 9.07 -11.31 3.56
C TYR A 220 9.52 -11.92 2.21
N ARG A 221 8.93 -13.05 1.79
CA ARG A 221 9.23 -13.67 0.48
C ARG A 221 8.95 -12.73 -0.68
N LEU A 222 7.96 -11.84 -0.58
CA LEU A 222 7.67 -10.84 -1.60
C LEU A 222 8.85 -9.90 -1.85
N PHE A 223 9.57 -9.51 -0.79
CA PHE A 223 10.79 -8.70 -0.93
C PHE A 223 11.92 -9.47 -1.60
N LEU A 224 12.08 -10.77 -1.27
CA LEU A 224 13.10 -11.62 -1.89
C LEU A 224 12.84 -11.86 -3.38
N GLU A 225 11.58 -11.95 -3.78
CA GLU A 225 11.16 -12.20 -5.15
C GLU A 225 11.15 -10.91 -6.01
N ASN A 226 11.20 -9.73 -5.38
CA ASN A 226 11.15 -8.42 -6.03
C ASN A 226 12.26 -7.49 -5.50
N PRO A 227 13.53 -7.81 -5.77
CA PRO A 227 14.68 -7.14 -5.15
C PRO A 227 14.86 -5.67 -5.57
N GLN A 228 14.38 -5.23 -6.75
CA GLN A 228 14.44 -3.82 -7.15
C GLN A 228 13.52 -2.98 -6.26
N GLY A 229 12.24 -3.38 -6.14
CA GLY A 229 11.26 -2.73 -5.28
C GLY A 229 11.67 -2.76 -3.81
N ALA A 230 12.21 -3.89 -3.34
CA ALA A 230 12.77 -4.02 -2.00
C ALA A 230 13.95 -3.06 -1.77
N GLY A 231 14.88 -2.97 -2.72
CA GLY A 231 16.03 -2.07 -2.67
C GLY A 231 15.60 -0.60 -2.56
N ILE A 232 14.63 -0.18 -3.37
CA ILE A 232 14.07 1.18 -3.30
C ILE A 232 13.52 1.45 -1.90
N PHE A 233 12.67 0.56 -1.37
CA PHE A 233 12.09 0.72 -0.04
C PHE A 233 13.16 0.84 1.05
N PHE A 234 14.12 -0.07 1.09
CA PHE A 234 15.12 -0.10 2.16
C PHE A 234 16.09 1.08 2.10
N ARG A 235 16.60 1.45 0.91
CA ARG A 235 17.53 2.58 0.78
C ARG A 235 16.87 3.91 1.07
N GLU A 236 15.62 4.12 0.61
CA GLU A 236 14.88 5.35 0.89
C GLU A 236 14.55 5.46 2.37
N LYS A 237 14.06 4.38 2.99
CA LYS A 237 13.81 4.33 4.43
C LYS A 237 15.05 4.67 5.24
N ALA A 238 16.20 4.08 4.90
CA ALA A 238 17.46 4.35 5.58
C ALA A 238 17.88 5.83 5.45
N LYS A 239 17.73 6.39 4.26
CA LYS A 239 18.02 7.81 3.98
C LYS A 239 17.10 8.74 4.77
N PHE A 240 15.79 8.49 4.73
CA PHE A 240 14.79 9.36 5.35
C PHE A 240 14.83 9.32 6.88
N LEU A 241 15.16 8.15 7.47
CA LEU A 241 15.33 7.99 8.90
C LEU A 241 16.75 8.32 9.41
N GLY A 242 17.66 8.74 8.52
CA GLY A 242 19.00 9.16 8.89
C GLY A 242 19.87 8.04 9.48
N TYR A 243 19.85 6.84 8.88
CA TYR A 243 20.66 5.71 9.35
C TYR A 243 22.13 6.08 9.45
N SER A 244 22.76 5.73 10.56
CA SER A 244 24.20 5.83 10.75
C SER A 244 24.98 4.97 9.73
N PRO A 245 26.26 5.23 9.49
CA PRO A 245 27.08 4.37 8.61
C PRO A 245 27.07 2.88 9.02
N TRP A 246 26.97 2.60 10.32
CA TRP A 246 26.87 1.24 10.83
C TRP A 246 25.54 0.57 10.50
N GLU A 247 24.43 1.27 10.66
CA GLU A 247 23.09 0.78 10.30
C GLU A 247 22.97 0.58 8.80
N THR A 248 23.48 1.51 8.01
CA THR A 248 23.56 1.40 6.55
C THR A 248 24.39 0.19 6.13
N GLY A 249 25.54 -0.04 6.77
CA GLY A 249 26.36 -1.24 6.50
C GLY A 249 25.63 -2.55 6.80
N LYS A 250 24.88 -2.61 7.90
CA LYS A 250 24.02 -3.76 8.23
C LYS A 250 22.92 -3.98 7.18
N LEU A 251 22.29 -2.89 6.74
CA LEU A 251 21.27 -2.92 5.70
C LEU A 251 21.82 -3.49 4.39
N TRP A 252 22.98 -2.99 3.93
CA TRP A 252 23.65 -3.51 2.73
C TRP A 252 23.99 -4.99 2.85
N TYR A 253 24.54 -5.42 4.00
CA TYR A 253 24.85 -6.83 4.23
C TYR A 253 23.61 -7.71 4.22
N GLY A 254 22.54 -7.31 4.91
CA GLY A 254 21.28 -8.05 4.95
C GLY A 254 20.67 -8.18 3.55
N PHE A 255 20.53 -7.07 2.85
CA PHE A 255 19.99 -7.05 1.49
C PHE A 255 20.84 -7.88 0.51
N ALA A 256 22.17 -7.73 0.55
CA ALA A 256 23.07 -8.50 -0.30
C ALA A 256 22.94 -10.02 -0.03
N THR A 257 22.84 -10.41 1.25
CA THR A 257 22.61 -11.82 1.64
C THR A 257 21.32 -12.39 1.08
N ASP A 258 20.26 -11.61 1.12
CA ASP A 258 18.91 -12.01 0.69
C ASP A 258 18.77 -12.05 -0.85
N ALA A 259 19.49 -11.18 -1.57
CA ALA A 259 19.38 -11.04 -3.01
C ALA A 259 20.42 -11.86 -3.82
N MET A 260 21.47 -12.39 -3.20
CA MET A 260 22.62 -12.96 -3.90
C MET A 260 22.32 -14.21 -4.74
N ASP A 261 21.25 -14.94 -4.45
CA ASP A 261 20.83 -16.12 -5.21
C ASP A 261 20.04 -15.75 -6.48
N ARG A 262 19.65 -14.47 -6.62
CA ARG A 262 18.75 -13.99 -7.70
C ARG A 262 19.34 -12.85 -8.50
N CYS A 263 20.30 -12.12 -7.93
CA CYS A 263 20.89 -10.93 -8.50
C CYS A 263 22.41 -11.05 -8.63
N THR A 264 22.97 -10.40 -9.64
CA THR A 264 24.40 -10.18 -9.72
C THR A 264 24.86 -9.17 -8.67
N ASP A 265 26.15 -9.17 -8.30
CA ASP A 265 26.70 -8.22 -7.35
C ASP A 265 26.47 -6.77 -7.81
N ALA A 266 26.61 -6.50 -9.10
CA ALA A 266 26.34 -5.18 -9.67
C ALA A 266 24.88 -4.74 -9.52
N GLN A 267 23.91 -5.64 -9.70
CA GLN A 267 22.49 -5.36 -9.46
C GLN A 267 22.21 -5.12 -7.97
N ILE A 268 22.80 -5.93 -7.08
CA ILE A 268 22.67 -5.72 -5.63
C ILE A 268 23.16 -4.33 -5.24
N ALA A 269 24.37 -3.96 -5.71
CA ALA A 269 24.95 -2.65 -5.41
C ALA A 269 24.07 -1.50 -5.94
N GLU A 270 23.52 -1.63 -7.13
CA GLU A 270 22.61 -0.67 -7.73
C GLU A 270 21.29 -0.53 -6.97
N TYR A 271 20.65 -1.66 -6.63
CA TYR A 271 19.32 -1.66 -6.00
C TYR A 271 19.31 -1.04 -4.60
N ILE A 272 20.38 -1.27 -3.80
CA ILE A 272 20.49 -0.75 -2.43
C ILE A 272 21.40 0.49 -2.31
N ASP A 273 21.87 1.04 -3.42
CA ASP A 273 22.80 2.18 -3.46
C ASP A 273 24.10 1.91 -2.64
N MET A 274 24.64 0.70 -2.81
CA MET A 274 25.86 0.28 -2.14
C MET A 274 27.08 0.61 -3.02
N PRO A 275 28.17 1.15 -2.46
CA PRO A 275 29.39 1.37 -3.21
C PRO A 275 29.95 0.07 -3.82
N ARG A 276 30.25 0.06 -5.12
CA ARG A 276 30.69 -1.15 -5.85
C ARG A 276 31.93 -1.81 -5.27
N TRP A 277 32.82 -1.08 -4.66
CA TRP A 277 34.01 -1.65 -4.02
C TRP A 277 33.67 -2.56 -2.82
N LEU A 278 32.45 -2.51 -2.29
CA LEU A 278 31.95 -3.40 -1.23
C LEU A 278 31.41 -4.74 -1.74
N GLU A 279 31.20 -4.91 -3.03
CA GLU A 279 30.63 -6.14 -3.61
C GLU A 279 31.44 -7.39 -3.20
N ALA A 280 32.76 -7.39 -3.46
CA ALA A 280 33.63 -8.51 -3.10
C ALA A 280 33.78 -8.70 -1.58
N PRO A 281 34.00 -7.66 -0.75
CA PRO A 281 33.98 -7.74 0.70
C PRO A 281 32.69 -8.35 1.28
N MET A 282 31.52 -7.96 0.78
CA MET A 282 30.23 -8.48 1.25
C MET A 282 30.08 -9.97 0.96
N ARG A 283 30.44 -10.41 -0.25
CA ARG A 283 30.41 -11.84 -0.62
C ARG A 283 31.38 -12.68 0.23
N TRP A 284 32.57 -12.15 0.49
CA TRP A 284 33.54 -12.82 1.36
C TRP A 284 33.03 -12.92 2.80
N LEU A 285 32.47 -11.84 3.34
CA LEU A 285 31.88 -11.82 4.68
C LEU A 285 30.74 -12.83 4.80
N HIS A 286 29.85 -12.90 3.80
CA HIS A 286 28.77 -13.89 3.78
C HIS A 286 29.31 -15.31 3.86
N LYS A 287 30.30 -15.67 3.03
CA LYS A 287 30.93 -17.00 3.07
C LYS A 287 31.53 -17.30 4.45
N LEU A 288 32.21 -16.34 5.08
CA LEU A 288 32.78 -16.51 6.41
C LEU A 288 31.69 -16.77 7.47
N VAL A 289 30.59 -16.00 7.45
CA VAL A 289 29.45 -16.17 8.36
C VAL A 289 28.81 -17.56 8.18
N GLN A 290 28.64 -18.03 6.95
CA GLN A 290 28.07 -19.36 6.69
C GLN A 290 29.00 -20.49 7.23
N VAL A 291 30.32 -20.37 7.07
CA VAL A 291 31.27 -21.34 7.65
C VAL A 291 31.17 -21.38 9.18
N ILE A 292 31.00 -20.22 9.82
CA ILE A 292 30.87 -20.15 11.29
C ILE A 292 29.53 -20.76 11.74
N LYS A 293 28.43 -20.48 11.04
CA LYS A 293 27.09 -21.05 11.36
C LYS A 293 27.07 -22.57 11.21
N ASN A 294 27.69 -23.11 10.18
CA ASN A 294 27.73 -24.56 9.92
C ASN A 294 28.64 -25.34 10.89
N LYS A 295 29.45 -24.68 11.71
CA LYS A 295 30.31 -25.26 12.74
C LYS A 295 29.68 -25.26 14.14
N ARG A 296 28.51 -24.67 14.30
CA ARG A 296 27.68 -24.67 15.52
C ARG A 296 26.49 -25.60 15.38
#